data_eba658abfed850692ecf6b0df1b23255
#
_entry.id   eba658abfed850692ecf6b0df1b23255
#
_cell.length_a   1.000
_cell.length_b   1.000
_cell.length_c   1.000
_cell.angle_alpha   90.00
_cell.angle_beta   90.00
_cell.angle_gamma   90.00
#
_symmetry.space_group_name_H-M   'P 1'
#
loop_
_entity.id
_entity.type
_entity.pdbx_description
1 polymer ?
#
loop_
_entity_poly.entity_id
_entity_poly.type
_entity_poly.pdbx_seq_one_letter_code
_entity_poly.pdbx_strand_id
1 'polypeptide(L)'
;MPDSLEHRFTEFLKSLPDSEWLDTPEFFFPPGIRKADFLLHGRKIVAELKTVTTDQQPKIDRRLEKHVEEAGIVVFGTVASTQLFRDPDESDRFHHKIVRDITRNTEEMCRSANDQIIQTSQHLGIDAAGLLIILNENIVVLDPGVVAYRVCEYLNKKPRNIDYCLLVFESHEVSSDGIRQNQMLAIRACSTAGHLADGYLDLLMRRWAEHNGAEYIRQQTQDPSAITYHSKC
;
A
#
# COMPACT_ATOMS: atom_id res chain seq x y z
N MET A 1 4.36 22.48 -10.71
CA MET A 1 4.78 21.35 -9.83
C MET A 1 4.37 20.09 -10.55
N PRO A 2 5.12 19.01 -10.50
CA PRO A 2 4.62 17.74 -11.05
C PRO A 2 3.32 17.37 -10.33
N ASP A 3 2.41 16.74 -11.07
CA ASP A 3 1.15 16.24 -10.49
C ASP A 3 1.41 15.19 -9.41
N SER A 4 0.55 15.12 -8.40
CA SER A 4 0.69 14.12 -7.33
C SER A 4 0.62 12.69 -7.88
N LEU A 5 1.21 11.73 -7.19
CA LEU A 5 1.14 10.32 -7.56
C LEU A 5 -0.32 9.85 -7.70
N GLU A 6 -1.20 10.29 -6.79
CA GLU A 6 -2.63 9.99 -6.85
C GLU A 6 -3.27 10.50 -8.14
N HIS A 7 -3.02 11.75 -8.51
CA HIS A 7 -3.55 12.33 -9.75
C HIS A 7 -3.03 11.57 -10.98
N ARG A 8 -1.71 11.37 -11.08
CA ARG A 8 -1.09 10.64 -12.21
C ARG A 8 -1.62 9.21 -12.33
N PHE A 9 -1.76 8.50 -11.20
CA PHE A 9 -2.26 7.13 -11.20
C PHE A 9 -3.75 7.07 -11.58
N THR A 10 -4.54 8.02 -11.10
CA THR A 10 -5.96 8.16 -11.47
C THR A 10 -6.12 8.42 -12.97
N GLU A 11 -5.38 9.36 -13.54
CA GLU A 11 -5.43 9.64 -14.99
C GLU A 11 -4.92 8.46 -15.83
N PHE A 12 -3.90 7.77 -15.34
CA PHE A 12 -3.45 6.52 -15.95
C PHE A 12 -4.58 5.48 -16.00
N LEU A 13 -5.26 5.22 -14.87
CA LEU A 13 -6.38 4.26 -14.85
C LEU A 13 -7.52 4.68 -15.78
N LYS A 14 -7.86 5.96 -15.84
CA LYS A 14 -8.87 6.50 -16.77
C LYS A 14 -8.47 6.32 -18.24
N SER A 15 -7.17 6.30 -18.56
CA SER A 15 -6.68 6.11 -19.92
C SER A 15 -6.76 4.67 -20.42
N LEU A 16 -6.99 3.70 -19.54
CA LEU A 16 -7.07 2.29 -19.90
C LEU A 16 -8.38 1.98 -20.64
N PRO A 17 -8.37 1.25 -21.75
CA PRO A 17 -9.55 1.03 -22.60
C PRO A 17 -10.62 0.15 -21.94
N ASP A 18 -10.25 -0.60 -20.91
CA ASP A 18 -11.10 -1.54 -20.17
C ASP A 18 -11.37 -1.08 -18.72
N SER A 19 -11.23 0.24 -18.47
CA SER A 19 -11.45 0.92 -17.20
C SER A 19 -12.69 1.80 -17.25
N GLU A 20 -13.46 1.81 -16.17
CA GLU A 20 -14.60 2.70 -15.95
C GLU A 20 -14.39 3.43 -14.62
N TRP A 21 -14.34 4.75 -14.66
CA TRP A 21 -14.23 5.58 -13.47
C TRP A 21 -15.62 5.82 -12.87
N LEU A 22 -15.80 5.43 -11.61
CA LEU A 22 -17.12 5.47 -10.99
C LEU A 22 -17.55 6.86 -10.51
N ASP A 23 -16.61 7.82 -10.39
CA ASP A 23 -16.92 9.21 -10.03
C ASP A 23 -17.43 10.04 -11.21
N THR A 24 -18.26 9.43 -12.06
CA THR A 24 -18.93 10.08 -13.18
C THR A 24 -20.45 10.12 -12.96
N PRO A 25 -21.17 11.07 -13.60
CA PRO A 25 -22.63 11.14 -13.50
C PRO A 25 -23.36 9.90 -14.02
N GLU A 26 -22.71 9.07 -14.83
CA GLU A 26 -23.27 7.85 -15.42
C GLU A 26 -23.49 6.76 -14.35
N PHE A 27 -22.73 6.81 -13.25
CA PHE A 27 -22.85 5.87 -12.15
C PHE A 27 -23.56 6.51 -10.96
N PHE A 28 -24.84 6.26 -10.85
CA PHE A 28 -25.61 6.73 -9.71
C PHE A 28 -25.53 5.74 -8.54
N PHE A 29 -25.05 6.23 -7.40
CA PHE A 29 -25.07 5.50 -6.12
C PHE A 29 -25.97 6.24 -5.12
N PRO A 30 -26.94 5.57 -4.51
CA PRO A 30 -27.77 6.18 -3.48
C PRO A 30 -26.96 6.70 -2.29
N PRO A 31 -27.43 7.75 -1.60
CA PRO A 31 -26.82 8.23 -0.37
C PRO A 31 -26.63 7.09 0.64
N GLY A 32 -25.43 7.01 1.24
CA GLY A 32 -25.08 5.99 2.23
C GLY A 32 -24.39 4.75 1.67
N ILE A 33 -24.41 4.55 0.37
CA ILE A 33 -23.59 3.52 -0.29
C ILE A 33 -22.18 4.08 -0.55
N ARG A 34 -21.19 3.40 -0.02
CA ARG A 34 -19.79 3.69 -0.31
C ARG A 34 -19.42 3.04 -1.63
N LYS A 35 -19.01 3.84 -2.61
CA LYS A 35 -18.55 3.34 -3.91
C LYS A 35 -17.04 3.25 -3.95
N ALA A 36 -16.53 2.28 -4.68
CA ALA A 36 -15.13 2.19 -5.08
C ALA A 36 -14.82 3.20 -6.20
N ASP A 37 -13.55 3.35 -6.57
CA ASP A 37 -13.12 4.35 -7.54
C ASP A 37 -13.26 3.88 -8.99
N PHE A 38 -12.97 2.59 -9.26
CA PHE A 38 -12.91 2.06 -10.63
C PHE A 38 -13.50 0.66 -10.78
N LEU A 39 -14.01 0.40 -12.00
CA LEU A 39 -14.17 -0.95 -12.55
C LEU A 39 -13.08 -1.17 -13.59
N LEU A 40 -12.35 -2.28 -13.49
CA LEU A 40 -11.24 -2.61 -14.37
C LEU A 40 -11.50 -3.96 -15.04
N HIS A 41 -10.74 -4.22 -16.13
CA HIS A 41 -10.77 -5.51 -16.84
C HIS A 41 -12.19 -5.91 -17.29
N GLY A 42 -12.93 -4.98 -17.87
CA GLY A 42 -14.31 -5.21 -18.30
C GLY A 42 -15.24 -5.62 -17.14
N ARG A 43 -15.16 -4.91 -16.01
CA ARG A 43 -15.94 -5.11 -14.77
C ARG A 43 -15.63 -6.40 -14.01
N LYS A 44 -14.50 -7.07 -14.30
CA LYS A 44 -14.07 -8.26 -13.57
C LYS A 44 -13.30 -7.91 -12.28
N ILE A 45 -12.90 -6.65 -12.12
CA ILE A 45 -12.19 -6.14 -10.96
C ILE A 45 -12.87 -4.86 -10.49
N VAL A 46 -13.20 -4.79 -9.20
CA VAL A 46 -13.58 -3.55 -8.52
C VAL A 46 -12.35 -3.03 -7.79
N ALA A 47 -11.88 -1.85 -8.13
CA ALA A 47 -10.66 -1.28 -7.60
C ALA A 47 -10.92 -0.03 -6.76
N GLU A 48 -10.26 0.03 -5.62
CA GLU A 48 -10.26 1.17 -4.69
C GLU A 48 -8.84 1.70 -4.52
N LEU A 49 -8.68 3.03 -4.62
CA LEU A 49 -7.43 3.73 -4.40
C LEU A 49 -7.37 4.31 -2.98
N LYS A 50 -6.23 4.19 -2.35
CA LYS A 50 -5.92 4.82 -1.06
C LYS A 50 -4.55 5.47 -1.13
N THR A 51 -4.47 6.74 -0.76
CA THR A 51 -3.20 7.47 -0.72
C THR A 51 -2.74 7.66 0.72
N VAL A 52 -1.47 7.34 0.96
CA VAL A 52 -0.83 7.64 2.25
C VAL A 52 -0.47 9.11 2.28
N THR A 53 -1.17 9.88 3.10
CA THR A 53 -0.99 11.34 3.20
C THR A 53 -0.42 11.80 4.54
N THR A 54 -0.39 10.91 5.54
CA THR A 54 0.00 11.28 6.91
C THR A 54 1.38 10.74 7.24
N ASP A 55 2.33 11.64 7.45
CA ASP A 55 3.64 11.29 7.99
C ASP A 55 3.53 10.98 9.49
N GLN A 56 3.96 9.78 9.87
CA GLN A 56 3.98 9.32 11.25
C GLN A 56 5.32 9.60 11.96
N GLN A 57 6.32 10.14 11.27
CA GLN A 57 7.64 10.43 11.84
C GLN A 57 7.56 11.27 13.13
N PRO A 58 6.77 12.36 13.19
CA PRO A 58 6.67 13.16 14.42
C PRO A 58 6.13 12.39 15.63
N LYS A 59 5.33 11.34 15.37
CA LYS A 59 4.80 10.49 16.43
C LYS A 59 5.84 9.49 16.94
N ILE A 60 6.68 9.01 16.04
CA ILE A 60 7.81 8.14 16.40
C ILE A 60 8.81 8.91 17.23
N ASP A 61 9.19 10.11 16.77
CA ASP A 61 10.17 10.98 17.46
C ASP A 61 9.72 11.29 18.88
N ARG A 62 8.45 11.70 19.07
CA ARG A 62 7.89 11.98 20.39
C ARG A 62 7.90 10.73 21.31
N ARG A 63 7.74 9.54 20.76
CA ARG A 63 7.82 8.30 21.54
C ARG A 63 9.24 7.96 21.95
N LEU A 64 10.21 8.18 21.05
CA LEU A 64 11.62 8.00 21.34
C LEU A 64 12.07 8.99 22.41
N GLU A 65 11.73 10.27 22.28
CA GLU A 65 12.01 11.30 23.27
C GLU A 65 11.47 10.90 24.64
N LYS A 66 10.21 10.51 24.71
CA LYS A 66 9.59 10.06 25.95
C LYS A 66 10.30 8.86 26.56
N HIS A 67 10.71 7.88 25.75
CA HIS A 67 11.45 6.71 26.24
C HIS A 67 12.82 7.11 26.80
N VAL A 68 13.55 7.99 26.11
CA VAL A 68 14.86 8.52 26.53
C VAL A 68 14.74 9.27 27.87
N GLU A 69 13.71 10.10 28.02
CA GLU A 69 13.43 10.82 29.27
C GLU A 69 13.12 9.86 30.42
N GLU A 70 12.19 8.90 30.21
CA GLU A 70 11.79 7.93 31.23
C GLU A 70 12.93 6.99 31.67
N ALA A 71 13.83 6.63 30.73
CA ALA A 71 14.99 5.80 30.99
C ALA A 71 16.18 6.59 31.58
N GLY A 72 16.12 7.93 31.66
CA GLY A 72 17.22 8.77 32.11
C GLY A 72 18.47 8.70 31.23
N ILE A 73 18.28 8.42 29.93
CA ILE A 73 19.34 8.27 28.94
C ILE A 73 19.73 9.66 28.44
N VAL A 74 21.06 9.98 28.44
CA VAL A 74 21.56 11.19 27.81
C VAL A 74 22.13 10.81 26.45
N VAL A 75 21.55 11.37 25.39
CA VAL A 75 21.97 11.12 24.00
C VAL A 75 22.81 12.28 23.50
N PHE A 76 23.99 11.98 22.97
CA PHE A 76 24.84 12.94 22.28
C PHE A 76 25.03 12.53 20.83
N GLY A 77 24.59 13.38 19.90
CA GLY A 77 24.68 13.11 18.46
C GLY A 77 23.63 12.12 17.95
N THR A 78 23.91 11.46 16.82
CA THR A 78 23.01 10.48 16.20
C THR A 78 23.26 9.10 16.80
N VAL A 79 22.21 8.48 17.30
CA VAL A 79 22.25 7.15 17.94
C VAL A 79 21.23 6.24 17.22
N ALA A 80 21.64 5.02 16.90
CA ALA A 80 20.69 4.02 16.39
C ALA A 80 19.66 3.68 17.46
N SER A 81 18.38 3.55 17.08
CA SER A 81 17.29 3.26 18.03
C SER A 81 17.55 2.00 18.88
N THR A 82 18.21 0.99 18.31
CA THR A 82 18.60 -0.23 19.02
C THR A 82 19.58 0.01 20.19
N GLN A 83 20.36 1.08 20.14
CA GLN A 83 21.32 1.44 21.20
C GLN A 83 20.66 2.17 22.38
N LEU A 84 19.39 2.56 22.25
CA LEU A 84 18.61 3.21 23.31
C LEU A 84 18.04 2.22 24.33
N PHE A 85 18.14 0.92 24.04
CA PHE A 85 17.60 -0.13 24.89
C PHE A 85 18.73 -0.97 25.50
N ARG A 86 18.61 -1.27 26.79
CA ARG A 86 19.55 -2.16 27.50
C ARG A 86 19.17 -3.63 27.35
N ASP A 87 17.87 -3.86 27.17
CA ASP A 87 17.28 -5.20 27.04
C ASP A 87 16.78 -5.39 25.59
N PRO A 88 17.23 -6.42 24.86
CA PRO A 88 16.73 -6.76 23.54
C PRO A 88 15.21 -6.95 23.49
N ASP A 89 14.62 -7.57 24.51
CA ASP A 89 13.17 -7.79 24.58
C ASP A 89 12.39 -6.46 24.72
N GLU A 90 12.97 -5.48 25.39
CA GLU A 90 12.38 -4.14 25.47
C GLU A 90 12.46 -3.42 24.14
N SER A 91 13.60 -3.52 23.45
CA SER A 91 13.78 -2.99 22.09
C SER A 91 12.74 -3.58 21.15
N ASP A 92 12.55 -4.89 21.14
CA ASP A 92 11.58 -5.57 20.28
C ASP A 92 10.14 -5.15 20.58
N ARG A 93 9.75 -5.07 21.86
CA ARG A 93 8.43 -4.56 22.26
C ARG A 93 8.20 -3.14 21.81
N PHE A 94 9.20 -2.27 21.87
CA PHE A 94 9.13 -0.89 21.43
C PHE A 94 8.99 -0.81 19.92
N HIS A 95 9.82 -1.55 19.16
CA HIS A 95 9.72 -1.63 17.71
C HIS A 95 8.36 -2.16 17.24
N HIS A 96 7.86 -3.22 17.83
CA HIS A 96 6.52 -3.75 17.54
C HIS A 96 5.41 -2.72 17.77
N LYS A 97 5.55 -1.90 18.83
CA LYS A 97 4.60 -0.83 19.12
C LYS A 97 4.66 0.28 18.07
N ILE A 98 5.88 0.71 17.67
CA ILE A 98 6.06 1.68 16.59
C ILE A 98 5.46 1.15 15.29
N VAL A 99 5.84 -0.05 14.86
CA VAL A 99 5.32 -0.66 13.62
C VAL A 99 3.80 -0.70 13.62
N ARG A 100 3.18 -1.11 14.73
CA ARG A 100 1.72 -1.10 14.86
C ARG A 100 1.10 0.29 14.72
N ASP A 101 1.74 1.31 15.29
CA ASP A 101 1.20 2.66 15.26
C ASP A 101 1.35 3.33 13.90
N ILE A 102 2.48 3.14 13.21
CA ILE A 102 2.70 3.68 11.86
C ILE A 102 1.83 2.98 10.81
N THR A 103 1.52 1.70 11.02
CA THR A 103 0.71 0.90 10.08
C THR A 103 -0.78 0.87 10.43
N ARG A 104 -1.22 1.55 11.47
CA ARG A 104 -2.65 1.61 11.86
C ARG A 104 -3.50 2.15 10.72
N ASN A 105 -3.04 3.19 10.06
CA ASN A 105 -3.74 3.78 8.91
C ASN A 105 -3.88 2.78 7.76
N THR A 106 -2.89 1.91 7.55
CA THR A 106 -2.96 0.84 6.54
C THR A 106 -4.13 -0.11 6.81
N GLU A 107 -4.34 -0.51 8.07
CA GLU A 107 -5.47 -1.37 8.44
C GLU A 107 -6.83 -0.66 8.23
N GLU A 108 -6.90 0.63 8.53
CA GLU A 108 -8.09 1.45 8.30
C GLU A 108 -8.37 1.61 6.79
N MET A 109 -7.34 1.79 5.96
CA MET A 109 -7.45 1.80 4.50
C MET A 109 -7.99 0.48 3.97
N CYS A 110 -7.44 -0.66 4.41
CA CYS A 110 -7.91 -1.99 4.03
C CYS A 110 -9.39 -2.18 4.40
N ARG A 111 -9.81 -1.78 5.59
CA ARG A 111 -11.19 -1.88 6.05
C ARG A 111 -12.13 -1.04 5.20
N SER A 112 -11.78 0.22 5.00
CA SER A 112 -12.57 1.15 4.18
C SER A 112 -12.71 0.66 2.74
N ALA A 113 -11.60 0.22 2.13
CA ALA A 113 -11.60 -0.32 0.77
C ALA A 113 -12.46 -1.58 0.65
N ASN A 114 -12.35 -2.50 1.61
CA ASN A 114 -13.19 -3.70 1.63
C ASN A 114 -14.69 -3.37 1.62
N ASP A 115 -15.11 -2.39 2.43
CA ASP A 115 -16.50 -1.96 2.49
C ASP A 115 -16.96 -1.32 1.16
N GLN A 116 -16.10 -0.51 0.53
CA GLN A 116 -16.39 0.14 -0.75
C GLN A 116 -16.50 -0.89 -1.88
N ILE A 117 -15.58 -1.85 -1.95
CA ILE A 117 -15.59 -2.93 -2.93
C ILE A 117 -16.86 -3.77 -2.80
N ILE A 118 -17.22 -4.20 -1.57
CA ILE A 118 -18.44 -4.98 -1.32
C ILE A 118 -19.68 -4.21 -1.76
N GLN A 119 -19.84 -2.98 -1.30
CA GLN A 119 -21.04 -2.19 -1.58
C GLN A 119 -21.17 -1.86 -3.06
N THR A 120 -20.04 -1.61 -3.76
CA THR A 120 -20.02 -1.39 -5.20
C THR A 120 -20.45 -2.64 -5.96
N SER A 121 -19.86 -3.81 -5.64
CA SER A 121 -20.20 -5.07 -6.29
C SER A 121 -21.68 -5.42 -6.09
N GLN A 122 -22.18 -5.27 -4.88
CA GLN A 122 -23.58 -5.52 -4.54
C GLN A 122 -24.54 -4.57 -5.28
N HIS A 123 -24.22 -3.27 -5.29
CA HIS A 123 -25.06 -2.26 -5.94
C HIS A 123 -25.14 -2.48 -7.46
N LEU A 124 -24.03 -2.82 -8.09
CA LEU A 124 -23.96 -3.07 -9.53
C LEU A 124 -24.36 -4.48 -9.93
N GLY A 125 -24.57 -5.40 -8.96
CA GLY A 125 -24.93 -6.79 -9.22
C GLY A 125 -23.83 -7.56 -9.97
N ILE A 126 -22.55 -7.26 -9.72
CA ILE A 126 -21.41 -7.88 -10.39
C ILE A 126 -20.66 -8.82 -9.45
N ASP A 127 -20.17 -9.93 -10.01
CA ASP A 127 -19.23 -10.85 -9.37
C ASP A 127 -17.82 -10.52 -9.87
N ALA A 128 -17.10 -9.75 -9.08
CA ALA A 128 -15.81 -9.20 -9.46
C ALA A 128 -14.78 -9.37 -8.33
N ALA A 129 -13.51 -9.55 -8.69
CA ALA A 129 -12.41 -9.56 -7.75
C ALA A 129 -12.17 -8.15 -7.17
N GLY A 130 -11.84 -8.07 -5.90
CA GLY A 130 -11.49 -6.81 -5.23
C GLY A 130 -10.01 -6.49 -5.34
N LEU A 131 -9.69 -5.27 -5.78
CA LEU A 131 -8.33 -4.73 -5.83
C LEU A 131 -8.22 -3.48 -4.95
N LEU A 132 -7.35 -3.54 -3.95
CA LEU A 132 -6.92 -2.36 -3.21
C LEU A 132 -5.60 -1.85 -3.80
N ILE A 133 -5.54 -0.57 -4.13
CA ILE A 133 -4.32 0.10 -4.58
C ILE A 133 -3.91 1.12 -3.51
N ILE A 134 -2.71 0.96 -2.94
CA ILE A 134 -2.16 1.89 -1.95
C ILE A 134 -1.01 2.66 -2.59
N LEU A 135 -1.14 3.98 -2.60
CA LEU A 135 -0.17 4.90 -3.17
C LEU A 135 0.61 5.59 -2.04
N ASN A 136 1.93 5.60 -2.14
CA ASN A 136 2.81 6.35 -1.25
C ASN A 136 3.85 7.14 -2.06
N GLU A 137 3.66 8.45 -2.14
CA GLU A 137 4.53 9.33 -2.92
C GLU A 137 5.81 9.69 -2.14
N ASN A 138 5.67 10.11 -0.87
CA ASN A 138 6.77 10.75 -0.14
C ASN A 138 6.85 10.41 1.36
N ILE A 139 6.04 9.50 1.86
CA ILE A 139 6.09 9.11 3.28
C ILE A 139 7.16 8.05 3.48
N VAL A 140 8.37 8.50 3.81
CA VAL A 140 9.58 7.67 3.90
C VAL A 140 9.57 6.71 5.10
N VAL A 141 8.91 7.09 6.20
CA VAL A 141 8.85 6.26 7.41
C VAL A 141 8.05 4.96 7.23
N LEU A 142 7.22 4.89 6.17
CA LEU A 142 6.47 3.70 5.83
C LEU A 142 7.25 2.85 4.82
N ASP A 143 8.06 1.95 5.33
CA ASP A 143 8.75 0.94 4.52
C ASP A 143 7.76 0.05 3.77
N PRO A 144 7.95 -0.19 2.45
CA PRO A 144 7.04 -1.01 1.64
C PRO A 144 6.86 -2.44 2.17
N GLY A 145 7.91 -3.06 2.71
CA GLY A 145 7.85 -4.41 3.28
C GLY A 145 7.01 -4.46 4.55
N VAL A 146 7.12 -3.43 5.41
CA VAL A 146 6.29 -3.30 6.61
C VAL A 146 4.82 -3.13 6.24
N VAL A 147 4.50 -2.30 5.23
CA VAL A 147 3.13 -2.14 4.74
C VAL A 147 2.62 -3.43 4.13
N ALA A 148 3.42 -4.10 3.29
CA ALA A 148 3.07 -5.38 2.69
C ALA A 148 2.77 -6.45 3.75
N TYR A 149 3.62 -6.57 4.77
CA TYR A 149 3.40 -7.49 5.88
C TYR A 149 2.06 -7.22 6.58
N ARG A 150 1.74 -5.95 6.87
CA ARG A 150 0.48 -5.60 7.55
C ARG A 150 -0.75 -5.81 6.67
N VAL A 151 -0.65 -5.56 5.36
CA VAL A 151 -1.71 -5.88 4.41
C VAL A 151 -1.94 -7.40 4.40
N CYS A 152 -0.90 -8.21 4.27
CA CYS A 152 -1.00 -9.68 4.31
C CYS A 152 -1.64 -10.16 5.62
N GLU A 153 -1.19 -9.63 6.76
CA GLU A 153 -1.76 -9.97 8.07
C GLU A 153 -3.25 -9.64 8.14
N TYR A 154 -3.67 -8.49 7.61
CA TYR A 154 -5.06 -8.09 7.55
C TYR A 154 -5.88 -9.01 6.65
N LEU A 155 -5.39 -9.28 5.44
CA LEU A 155 -6.09 -10.10 4.45
C LEU A 155 -6.24 -11.56 4.90
N ASN A 156 -5.32 -12.08 5.71
CA ASN A 156 -5.36 -13.46 6.21
C ASN A 156 -6.25 -13.65 7.45
N LYS A 157 -6.60 -12.59 8.18
CA LYS A 157 -7.33 -12.72 9.46
C LYS A 157 -8.83 -12.95 9.34
N LYS A 158 -9.46 -12.57 8.22
CA LYS A 158 -10.93 -12.64 8.06
C LYS A 158 -11.30 -12.84 6.58
N PRO A 159 -12.48 -13.43 6.28
CA PRO A 159 -13.03 -13.40 4.94
C PRO A 159 -13.12 -11.95 4.41
N ARG A 160 -12.59 -11.70 3.24
CA ARG A 160 -12.50 -10.37 2.63
C ARG A 160 -12.91 -10.44 1.18
N ASN A 161 -13.34 -9.29 0.66
CA ASN A 161 -13.58 -9.10 -0.75
C ASN A 161 -12.42 -8.37 -1.45
N ILE A 162 -11.29 -8.20 -0.74
CA ILE A 162 -10.04 -7.77 -1.34
C ILE A 162 -9.25 -9.03 -1.67
N ASP A 163 -9.12 -9.32 -2.95
CA ASP A 163 -8.38 -10.47 -3.47
C ASP A 163 -6.94 -10.12 -3.77
N TYR A 164 -6.71 -8.85 -4.10
CA TYR A 164 -5.40 -8.32 -4.47
C TYR A 164 -5.14 -6.97 -3.83
N CYS A 165 -3.87 -6.72 -3.51
CA CYS A 165 -3.41 -5.39 -3.14
C CYS A 165 -2.19 -5.02 -3.99
N LEU A 166 -2.22 -3.83 -4.58
CA LEU A 166 -1.10 -3.22 -5.29
C LEU A 166 -0.56 -2.06 -4.46
N LEU A 167 0.72 -2.13 -4.08
CA LEU A 167 1.42 -1.05 -3.42
C LEU A 167 2.31 -0.34 -4.44
N VAL A 168 2.14 0.98 -4.58
CA VAL A 168 2.94 1.83 -5.48
C VAL A 168 3.67 2.85 -4.61
N PHE A 169 4.99 2.70 -4.50
CA PHE A 169 5.81 3.51 -3.62
C PHE A 169 6.83 4.30 -4.44
N GLU A 170 6.71 5.63 -4.44
CA GLU A 170 7.72 6.53 -4.98
C GLU A 170 8.69 7.05 -3.92
N SER A 171 8.33 6.90 -2.64
CA SER A 171 9.17 7.24 -1.49
C SER A 171 10.38 6.31 -1.29
N HIS A 172 10.37 5.14 -1.92
CA HIS A 172 11.41 4.13 -1.80
C HIS A 172 11.85 3.62 -3.16
N GLU A 173 13.09 3.19 -3.24
CA GLU A 173 13.67 2.51 -4.38
C GLU A 173 14.11 1.11 -4.00
N VAL A 174 14.07 0.20 -4.94
CA VAL A 174 14.70 -1.11 -4.87
C VAL A 174 15.99 -1.07 -5.66
N SER A 175 17.05 -1.62 -5.08
CA SER A 175 18.28 -1.85 -5.82
C SER A 175 18.33 -3.31 -6.28
N SER A 176 18.39 -3.49 -7.60
CA SER A 176 18.67 -4.79 -8.22
C SER A 176 19.79 -4.60 -9.24
N ASP A 177 20.87 -5.41 -9.11
CA ASP A 177 22.03 -5.37 -10.02
C ASP A 177 22.64 -3.97 -10.22
N GLY A 178 22.62 -3.15 -9.16
CA GLY A 178 23.14 -1.78 -9.16
C GLY A 178 22.22 -0.73 -9.80
N ILE A 179 21.05 -1.13 -10.26
CA ILE A 179 20.03 -0.23 -10.81
C ILE A 179 19.00 0.05 -9.72
N ARG A 180 18.77 1.35 -9.44
CA ARG A 180 17.72 1.80 -8.52
C ARG A 180 16.43 2.06 -9.28
N GLN A 181 15.33 1.52 -8.80
CA GLN A 181 14.03 1.62 -9.46
C GLN A 181 12.91 1.92 -8.44
N ASN A 182 11.89 2.65 -8.88
CA ASN A 182 10.64 2.77 -8.14
C ASN A 182 9.97 1.39 -8.06
N GLN A 183 9.34 1.12 -6.91
CA GLN A 183 8.81 -0.18 -6.66
C GLN A 183 7.30 -0.24 -6.69
N MET A 184 6.80 -1.32 -7.27
CA MET A 184 5.43 -1.78 -7.09
C MET A 184 5.44 -3.20 -6.51
N LEU A 185 4.61 -3.42 -5.52
CA LEU A 185 4.41 -4.73 -4.91
C LEU A 185 2.98 -5.20 -5.15
N ALA A 186 2.81 -6.33 -5.83
CA ALA A 186 1.54 -7.00 -5.93
C ALA A 186 1.43 -8.10 -4.88
N ILE A 187 0.40 -8.01 -4.05
CA ILE A 187 0.10 -8.97 -3.00
C ILE A 187 -1.21 -9.66 -3.37
N ARG A 188 -1.21 -10.98 -3.34
CA ARG A 188 -2.41 -11.79 -3.50
C ARG A 188 -2.88 -12.27 -2.14
N ALA A 189 -4.16 -12.08 -1.84
CA ALA A 189 -4.79 -12.74 -0.70
C ALA A 189 -4.89 -14.26 -0.99
N CYS A 190 -4.83 -15.06 0.06
CA CYS A 190 -5.04 -16.51 -0.03
C CYS A 190 -6.52 -16.86 -0.27
N SER A 191 -7.22 -16.08 -1.08
CA SER A 191 -8.62 -16.32 -1.43
C SER A 191 -8.72 -17.23 -2.66
N THR A 192 -9.87 -17.84 -2.82
CA THR A 192 -10.18 -18.73 -3.94
C THR A 192 -10.48 -18.00 -5.25
N ALA A 193 -10.42 -16.68 -5.26
CA ALA A 193 -10.64 -15.88 -6.46
C ALA A 193 -9.60 -16.23 -7.53
N GLY A 194 -10.09 -16.60 -8.67
CA GLY A 194 -9.36 -17.30 -9.70
C GLY A 194 -8.18 -16.52 -10.28
N HIS A 195 -7.29 -17.25 -10.93
CA HIS A 195 -6.08 -16.80 -11.62
C HIS A 195 -6.25 -15.70 -12.70
N LEU A 196 -7.49 -15.27 -12.97
CA LEU A 196 -7.82 -14.29 -13.99
C LEU A 196 -7.23 -12.89 -13.73
N ALA A 197 -7.05 -12.50 -12.47
CA ALA A 197 -6.53 -11.19 -12.13
C ALA A 197 -5.00 -11.14 -12.07
N ASP A 198 -4.29 -12.27 -11.89
CA ASP A 198 -2.84 -12.28 -11.79
C ASP A 198 -2.17 -11.72 -13.07
N GLY A 199 -2.61 -12.18 -14.24
CA GLY A 199 -2.13 -11.68 -15.52
C GLY A 199 -2.49 -10.22 -15.78
N TYR A 200 -3.66 -9.78 -15.31
CA TYR A 200 -4.08 -8.39 -15.44
C TYR A 200 -3.27 -7.46 -14.54
N LEU A 201 -2.96 -7.86 -13.32
CA LEU A 201 -2.11 -7.06 -12.44
C LEU A 201 -0.69 -6.86 -13.01
N ASP A 202 -0.12 -7.92 -13.57
CA ASP A 202 1.19 -7.82 -14.25
C ASP A 202 1.11 -6.84 -15.44
N LEU A 203 0.05 -6.93 -16.24
CA LEU A 203 -0.21 -6.01 -17.34
C LEU A 203 -0.41 -4.57 -16.85
N LEU A 204 -1.14 -4.37 -15.75
CA LEU A 204 -1.38 -3.06 -15.16
C LEU A 204 -0.07 -2.40 -14.69
N MET A 205 0.77 -3.16 -13.98
CA MET A 205 2.07 -2.69 -13.51
C MET A 205 3.01 -2.35 -14.67
N ARG A 206 3.03 -3.17 -15.72
CA ARG A 206 3.81 -2.92 -16.94
C ARG A 206 3.35 -1.63 -17.64
N ARG A 207 2.03 -1.47 -17.84
CA ARG A 207 1.47 -0.26 -18.46
C ARG A 207 1.74 1.00 -17.62
N TRP A 208 1.72 0.89 -16.28
CA TRP A 208 2.11 1.99 -15.42
C TRP A 208 3.58 2.37 -15.56
N ALA A 209 4.48 1.38 -15.63
CA ALA A 209 5.89 1.64 -15.88
C ALA A 209 6.10 2.32 -17.24
N GLU A 210 5.49 1.80 -18.30
CA GLU A 210 5.53 2.39 -19.66
C GLU A 210 4.98 3.82 -19.66
N HIS A 211 3.87 4.07 -18.96
CA HIS A 211 3.26 5.42 -18.83
C HIS A 211 4.22 6.44 -18.19
N ASN A 212 5.09 5.99 -17.30
CA ASN A 212 6.12 6.82 -16.67
C ASN A 212 7.47 6.77 -17.41
N GLY A 213 7.55 6.17 -18.58
CA GLY A 213 8.79 6.04 -19.34
C GLY A 213 9.85 5.15 -18.66
N ALA A 214 9.44 4.24 -17.79
CA ALA A 214 10.29 3.35 -17.03
C ALA A 214 10.30 1.92 -17.61
N GLU A 215 11.40 1.21 -17.44
CA GLU A 215 11.50 -0.22 -17.76
C GLU A 215 10.76 -1.04 -16.70
N TYR A 216 10.01 -2.07 -17.13
CA TYR A 216 9.32 -2.99 -16.23
C TYR A 216 10.15 -4.26 -16.03
N ILE A 217 10.63 -4.47 -14.81
CA ILE A 217 11.33 -5.69 -14.40
C ILE A 217 10.47 -6.43 -13.39
N ARG A 218 10.06 -7.67 -13.73
CA ARG A 218 9.28 -8.52 -12.84
C ARG A 218 10.21 -9.44 -12.04
N GLN A 219 10.08 -9.38 -10.71
CA GLN A 219 10.69 -10.35 -9.81
C GLN A 219 9.56 -11.00 -8.99
N GLN A 220 9.71 -12.28 -8.68
CA GLN A 220 8.78 -13.00 -7.83
C GLN A 220 9.54 -13.64 -6.69
N THR A 221 9.14 -13.34 -5.47
CA THR A 221 9.70 -13.95 -4.26
C THR A 221 8.58 -14.49 -3.37
N GLN A 222 8.86 -15.59 -2.68
CA GLN A 222 8.01 -16.09 -1.60
C GLN A 222 8.46 -15.55 -0.24
N ASP A 223 9.66 -14.98 -0.18
CA ASP A 223 10.23 -14.37 1.01
C ASP A 223 10.31 -12.84 0.84
N PRO A 224 9.38 -12.07 1.43
CA PRO A 224 9.42 -10.62 1.38
C PRO A 224 10.67 -10.02 2.03
N SER A 225 11.33 -10.74 2.96
CA SER A 225 12.54 -10.25 3.62
C SER A 225 13.77 -10.23 2.70
N ALA A 226 13.71 -10.94 1.57
CA ALA A 226 14.76 -10.93 0.55
C ALA A 226 14.80 -9.61 -0.25
N ILE A 227 13.78 -8.76 -0.12
CA ILE A 227 13.69 -7.49 -0.83
C ILE A 227 14.31 -6.39 0.03
N THR A 228 15.34 -5.72 -0.49
CA THR A 228 15.96 -4.58 0.19
C THR A 228 15.40 -3.28 -0.36
N TYR A 229 14.94 -2.42 0.55
CA TYR A 229 14.39 -1.11 0.24
C TYR A 229 15.36 0.00 0.63
N HIS A 230 15.43 1.03 -0.20
CA HIS A 230 16.18 2.24 0.08
C HIS A 230 15.23 3.43 0.08
N SER A 231 15.19 4.17 1.19
CA SER A 231 14.44 5.42 1.23
C SER A 231 15.07 6.46 0.32
N LYS A 232 14.25 7.22 -0.38
CA LYS A 232 14.70 8.44 -1.06
C LYS A 232 14.83 9.53 0.01
N CYS A 233 16.07 9.88 0.35
CA CYS A 233 16.39 11.02 1.22
C CYS A 233 16.39 12.31 0.40
#